data_34bad2f0ea03f1b7c5932dd8f93a3e0c
#
_entry.id   34bad2f0ea03f1b7c5932dd8f93a3e0c
#
_cell.length_a   1.000
_cell.length_b   1.000
_cell.length_c   1.000
_cell.angle_alpha   90.00
_cell.angle_beta   90.00
_cell.angle_gamma   90.00
#
_symmetry.space_group_name_H-M   'P 1'
#
loop_
_entity.id
_entity.type
_entity.pdbx_description
1 polymer ?
#
loop_
_entity_poly.entity_id
_entity_poly.type
_entity_poly.pdbx_seq_one_letter_code
_entity_poly.pdbx_strand_id
1 'polypeptide(L)'
;MKKINLLALIFIIFILSCGQQYPELDNGLYAKIKTSRGDIMLQLEIDKTPITAANFVSLAEGNNPKVNTAFSGKKYYEGLIFHRVIKDFMIQGGDPTGTGSGGPGYQFDDEITDLSHNGPGILSMANAGPRTNGSQFFITHKETPWLDGKHTVFGRVIEGQSVVDSIAQNDTIIAVHIIRKGKEARKFDAATTFENYFLEKGRVKNDKRDALSALEQSATYTESGLGYVITTEGDGEAVAIDKTVLTHYAVYFEDGRLLDTSIEDIAKAYKMYNSKRPYQPIPARVDSDAGMIAGFKEGLRLLSVGD
;
A
#
# COMPACT_ATOMS: atom_id res chain seq x y z
N MET A 1 -56.88 -39.00 17.53
CA MET A 1 -56.52 -38.09 16.43
C MET A 1 -55.70 -36.94 17.02
N LYS A 2 -54.36 -36.97 16.83
CA LYS A 2 -53.45 -35.97 17.40
C LYS A 2 -53.47 -34.72 16.51
N LYS A 3 -53.86 -33.59 17.08
CA LYS A 3 -53.73 -32.26 16.45
C LYS A 3 -52.23 -31.91 16.38
N ILE A 4 -51.63 -32.08 15.23
CA ILE A 4 -50.26 -31.61 14.94
C ILE A 4 -50.33 -30.08 14.96
N ASN A 5 -49.60 -29.48 15.91
CA ASN A 5 -49.54 -28.03 16.07
C ASN A 5 -48.96 -27.35 14.82
N LEU A 6 -49.86 -26.70 14.08
CA LEU A 6 -49.51 -25.89 12.88
C LEU A 6 -48.53 -24.74 13.20
N LEU A 7 -48.39 -24.34 14.48
CA LEU A 7 -47.41 -23.34 14.92
C LEU A 7 -45.93 -23.78 14.82
N ALA A 8 -45.67 -25.11 14.96
CA ALA A 8 -44.29 -25.63 14.87
C ALA A 8 -43.78 -25.60 13.42
N LEU A 9 -44.65 -25.68 12.41
CA LEU A 9 -44.29 -25.65 11.00
C LEU A 9 -43.94 -24.24 10.51
N ILE A 10 -44.53 -23.20 11.10
CA ILE A 10 -44.25 -21.80 10.76
C ILE A 10 -42.89 -21.36 11.30
N PHE A 11 -42.45 -21.91 12.44
CA PHE A 11 -41.16 -21.57 13.05
C PHE A 11 -39.95 -22.17 12.30
N ILE A 12 -40.15 -23.30 11.60
CA ILE A 12 -39.08 -23.95 10.80
C ILE A 12 -38.83 -23.21 9.47
N ILE A 13 -39.84 -22.53 8.92
CA ILE A 13 -39.70 -21.76 7.66
C ILE A 13 -38.91 -20.45 7.86
N PHE A 14 -38.87 -19.91 9.10
CA PHE A 14 -38.15 -18.67 9.39
C PHE A 14 -36.64 -18.88 9.58
N ILE A 15 -36.15 -20.12 9.79
CA ILE A 15 -34.74 -20.42 9.98
C ILE A 15 -34.02 -20.68 8.64
N LEU A 16 -34.74 -20.88 7.55
CA LEU A 16 -34.16 -21.12 6.20
C LEU A 16 -34.02 -19.86 5.36
N SER A 17 -34.38 -18.68 5.87
CA SER A 17 -34.18 -17.40 5.16
C SER A 17 -32.86 -16.68 5.55
N CYS A 18 -31.79 -17.41 5.83
CA CYS A 18 -30.45 -16.89 5.67
C CYS A 18 -30.05 -16.98 4.19
N GLY A 19 -30.92 -16.44 3.31
CA GLY A 19 -30.63 -16.26 1.90
C GLY A 19 -29.38 -15.38 1.76
N GLN A 20 -28.47 -15.81 0.93
CA GLN A 20 -27.29 -15.01 0.59
C GLN A 20 -27.74 -13.61 0.16
N GLN A 21 -27.38 -12.60 0.90
CA GLN A 21 -27.82 -11.20 0.69
C GLN A 21 -27.43 -10.67 -0.70
N TYR A 22 -26.45 -11.29 -1.36
CA TYR A 22 -25.94 -10.96 -2.69
C TYR A 22 -25.67 -12.26 -3.46
N PRO A 23 -26.69 -12.96 -3.96
CA PRO A 23 -26.51 -14.24 -4.66
C PRO A 23 -25.74 -14.11 -5.99
N GLU A 24 -25.79 -12.93 -6.60
CA GLU A 24 -25.18 -12.59 -7.88
C GLU A 24 -23.67 -12.40 -7.82
N LEU A 25 -23.10 -12.16 -6.62
CA LEU A 25 -21.65 -11.95 -6.48
C LEU A 25 -20.89 -13.27 -6.47
N ASP A 26 -19.74 -13.32 -7.10
CA ASP A 26 -18.75 -14.38 -6.99
C ASP A 26 -18.06 -14.41 -5.63
N ASN A 27 -17.19 -15.41 -5.38
CA ASN A 27 -16.35 -15.40 -4.18
C ASN A 27 -15.35 -14.24 -4.24
N GLY A 28 -15.29 -13.44 -3.18
CA GLY A 28 -14.42 -12.25 -3.12
C GLY A 28 -14.75 -11.35 -1.94
N LEU A 29 -13.95 -10.32 -1.78
CA LEU A 29 -14.17 -9.25 -0.82
C LEU A 29 -14.72 -8.02 -1.55
N TYR A 30 -15.80 -7.46 -1.04
CA TYR A 30 -16.50 -6.35 -1.68
C TYR A 30 -16.75 -5.22 -0.68
N ALA A 31 -16.90 -4.01 -1.23
CA ALA A 31 -17.35 -2.85 -0.47
C ALA A 31 -18.51 -2.17 -1.19
N LYS A 32 -19.62 -2.00 -0.50
CA LYS A 32 -20.77 -1.24 -0.98
C LYS A 32 -20.72 0.15 -0.37
N ILE A 33 -20.39 1.15 -1.18
CA ILE A 33 -20.42 2.56 -0.78
C ILE A 33 -21.81 3.11 -1.07
N LYS A 34 -22.53 3.49 -0.01
CA LYS A 34 -23.79 4.24 -0.13
C LYS A 34 -23.46 5.72 -0.21
N THR A 35 -23.92 6.38 -1.24
CA THR A 35 -23.71 7.82 -1.42
C THR A 35 -25.03 8.58 -1.51
N SER A 36 -24.98 9.91 -1.48
CA SER A 36 -26.12 10.76 -1.75
C SER A 36 -26.71 10.63 -3.16
N ARG A 37 -25.99 9.97 -4.09
CA ARG A 37 -26.40 9.77 -5.49
C ARG A 37 -26.82 8.33 -5.80
N GLY A 38 -26.58 7.39 -4.88
CA GLY A 38 -26.84 5.96 -5.06
C GLY A 38 -25.74 5.09 -4.50
N ASP A 39 -25.80 3.81 -4.84
CA ASP A 39 -24.87 2.79 -4.35
C ASP A 39 -23.80 2.49 -5.39
N ILE A 40 -22.54 2.33 -4.94
CA ILE A 40 -21.40 1.88 -5.74
C ILE A 40 -20.91 0.57 -5.14
N MET A 41 -20.86 -0.50 -5.93
CA MET A 41 -20.34 -1.79 -5.52
C MET A 41 -18.90 -1.95 -6.05
N LEU A 42 -17.96 -2.16 -5.14
CA LEU A 42 -16.55 -2.36 -5.41
C LEU A 42 -16.15 -3.81 -5.14
N GLN A 43 -15.34 -4.40 -5.99
CA GLN A 43 -14.56 -5.59 -5.72
C GLN A 43 -13.17 -5.16 -5.25
N LEU A 44 -12.66 -5.73 -4.14
CA LEU A 44 -11.36 -5.42 -3.56
C LEU A 44 -10.34 -6.51 -3.89
N GLU A 45 -9.11 -6.12 -4.20
CA GLU A 45 -8.02 -7.01 -4.64
C GLU A 45 -7.16 -7.45 -3.45
N ILE A 46 -7.67 -8.39 -2.65
CA ILE A 46 -6.98 -8.88 -1.44
C ILE A 46 -5.74 -9.73 -1.71
N ASP A 47 -5.64 -10.34 -2.89
CA ASP A 47 -4.51 -11.20 -3.25
C ASP A 47 -3.31 -10.38 -3.73
N LYS A 48 -3.55 -9.29 -4.45
CA LYS A 48 -2.51 -8.45 -5.05
C LYS A 48 -2.11 -7.26 -4.19
N THR A 49 -3.06 -6.71 -3.44
CA THR A 49 -2.85 -5.51 -2.60
C THR A 49 -3.47 -5.68 -1.22
N PRO A 50 -3.03 -6.74 -0.47
CA PRO A 50 -3.65 -7.11 0.81
C PRO A 50 -3.56 -6.03 1.88
N ILE A 51 -2.49 -5.25 1.93
CA ILE A 51 -2.31 -4.20 2.95
C ILE A 51 -3.23 -3.01 2.67
N THR A 52 -3.34 -2.62 1.40
CA THR A 52 -4.22 -1.51 0.97
C THR A 52 -5.69 -1.89 1.16
N ALA A 53 -6.07 -3.11 0.77
CA ALA A 53 -7.41 -3.63 1.03
C ALA A 53 -7.70 -3.70 2.55
N ALA A 54 -6.74 -4.17 3.35
CA ALA A 54 -6.86 -4.24 4.81
C ALA A 54 -7.02 -2.86 5.44
N ASN A 55 -6.26 -1.87 4.98
CA ASN A 55 -6.40 -0.48 5.40
C ASN A 55 -7.82 0.04 5.14
N PHE A 56 -8.29 -0.07 3.91
CA PHE A 56 -9.63 0.41 3.53
C PHE A 56 -10.74 -0.29 4.32
N VAL A 57 -10.67 -1.62 4.42
CA VAL A 57 -11.66 -2.43 5.13
C VAL A 57 -11.69 -2.13 6.62
N SER A 58 -10.53 -2.10 7.28
CA SER A 58 -10.47 -1.84 8.73
C SER A 58 -10.92 -0.41 9.08
N LEU A 59 -10.66 0.58 8.23
CA LEU A 59 -11.21 1.93 8.37
C LEU A 59 -12.73 1.93 8.20
N ALA A 60 -13.26 1.23 7.18
CA ALA A 60 -14.69 1.14 6.94
C ALA A 60 -15.44 0.43 8.07
N GLU A 61 -14.84 -0.58 8.68
CA GLU A 61 -15.41 -1.34 9.80
C GLU A 61 -15.20 -0.67 11.17
N GLY A 62 -14.31 0.34 11.25
CA GLY A 62 -14.04 1.08 12.50
C GLY A 62 -13.10 0.36 13.46
N ASN A 63 -12.35 -0.65 12.98
CA ASN A 63 -11.43 -1.46 13.78
C ASN A 63 -9.96 -1.33 13.36
N ASN A 64 -9.60 -0.27 12.63
CA ASN A 64 -8.23 -0.03 12.19
C ASN A 64 -7.31 0.22 13.39
N PRO A 65 -6.24 -0.60 13.59
CA PRO A 65 -5.40 -0.55 14.80
C PRO A 65 -4.46 0.66 14.87
N LYS A 66 -4.31 1.39 13.77
CA LYS A 66 -3.36 2.53 13.65
C LYS A 66 -4.06 3.88 13.50
N VAL A 67 -5.38 3.90 13.35
CA VAL A 67 -6.13 5.14 13.17
C VAL A 67 -5.98 6.08 14.37
N ASN A 68 -5.91 7.38 14.09
CA ASN A 68 -5.88 8.42 15.13
C ASN A 68 -7.01 8.20 16.14
N THR A 69 -6.74 8.41 17.42
CA THR A 69 -7.68 8.19 18.55
C THR A 69 -9.02 8.90 18.36
N ALA A 70 -9.04 10.03 17.66
CA ALA A 70 -10.26 10.76 17.32
C ALA A 70 -11.25 9.92 16.47
N PHE A 71 -10.76 8.92 15.73
CA PHE A 71 -11.54 8.04 14.86
C PHE A 71 -11.58 6.59 15.35
N SER A 72 -10.96 6.27 16.47
CA SER A 72 -10.95 4.92 17.02
C SER A 72 -12.36 4.42 17.33
N GLY A 73 -12.69 3.21 16.87
CA GLY A 73 -14.00 2.60 17.02
C GLY A 73 -15.10 3.18 16.14
N LYS A 74 -14.77 4.13 15.26
CA LYS A 74 -15.73 4.75 14.34
C LYS A 74 -15.54 4.22 12.93
N LYS A 75 -16.64 4.04 12.21
CA LYS A 75 -16.61 3.76 10.77
C LYS A 75 -16.13 4.99 10.03
N TYR A 76 -14.87 4.98 9.68
CA TYR A 76 -14.10 6.16 9.28
C TYR A 76 -14.69 6.94 8.11
N TYR A 77 -15.25 6.24 7.12
CA TYR A 77 -15.74 6.87 5.89
C TYR A 77 -17.16 7.44 6.00
N GLU A 78 -17.93 7.07 7.03
CA GLU A 78 -19.30 7.53 7.18
C GLU A 78 -19.37 9.04 7.44
N GLY A 79 -20.16 9.74 6.62
CA GLY A 79 -20.29 11.21 6.68
C GLY A 79 -19.21 11.99 5.96
N LEU A 80 -18.17 11.34 5.41
CA LEU A 80 -17.18 12.03 4.62
C LEU A 80 -17.73 12.41 3.23
N ILE A 81 -17.07 13.36 2.59
CA ILE A 81 -17.46 13.87 1.27
C ILE A 81 -16.47 13.47 0.19
N PHE A 82 -16.93 13.48 -1.06
CA PHE A 82 -16.05 13.52 -2.22
C PHE A 82 -15.56 14.97 -2.40
N HIS A 83 -14.46 15.30 -1.72
CA HIS A 83 -13.93 16.67 -1.64
C HIS A 83 -13.31 17.16 -2.95
N ARG A 84 -12.97 16.25 -3.88
CA ARG A 84 -12.41 16.58 -5.19
C ARG A 84 -13.06 15.70 -6.26
N VAL A 85 -13.73 16.35 -7.20
CA VAL A 85 -14.35 15.70 -8.36
C VAL A 85 -13.89 16.43 -9.62
N ILE A 86 -13.26 15.70 -10.53
CA ILE A 86 -12.81 16.23 -11.82
C ILE A 86 -13.50 15.43 -12.91
N LYS A 87 -14.34 16.09 -13.66
CA LYS A 87 -15.05 15.48 -14.79
C LYS A 87 -14.06 14.83 -15.77
N ASP A 88 -14.43 13.68 -16.30
CA ASP A 88 -13.61 12.90 -17.23
C ASP A 88 -12.23 12.50 -16.68
N PHE A 89 -12.08 12.48 -15.33
CA PHE A 89 -10.88 12.00 -14.67
C PHE A 89 -11.22 11.08 -13.50
N MET A 90 -11.67 11.62 -12.35
CA MET A 90 -11.94 10.80 -11.15
C MET A 90 -12.81 11.53 -10.12
N ILE A 91 -13.36 10.77 -9.19
CA ILE A 91 -13.88 11.24 -7.90
C ILE A 91 -12.93 10.84 -6.78
N GLN A 92 -12.65 11.72 -5.84
CA GLN A 92 -11.73 11.48 -4.72
C GLN A 92 -12.41 11.80 -3.38
N GLY A 93 -12.33 10.85 -2.45
CA GLY A 93 -12.87 10.96 -1.10
C GLY A 93 -11.94 10.36 -0.05
N GLY A 94 -12.43 10.19 1.19
CA GLY A 94 -11.68 9.55 2.28
C GLY A 94 -10.83 10.51 3.11
N ASP A 95 -10.99 11.82 2.92
CA ASP A 95 -10.37 12.85 3.76
C ASP A 95 -11.34 13.30 4.87
N PRO A 96 -11.02 13.12 6.15
CA PRO A 96 -11.90 13.50 7.25
C PRO A 96 -12.04 15.02 7.42
N THR A 97 -11.16 15.81 6.82
CA THR A 97 -11.22 17.28 6.86
C THR A 97 -11.92 17.87 5.64
N GLY A 98 -12.09 17.10 4.56
CA GLY A 98 -12.68 17.55 3.31
C GLY A 98 -11.83 18.57 2.54
N THR A 99 -10.55 18.76 2.89
CA THR A 99 -9.65 19.75 2.29
C THR A 99 -8.64 19.14 1.29
N GLY A 100 -8.52 17.83 1.26
CA GLY A 100 -7.49 17.09 0.53
C GLY A 100 -6.19 16.85 1.32
N SER A 101 -6.07 17.43 2.53
CA SER A 101 -4.85 17.34 3.35
C SER A 101 -4.99 16.43 4.57
N GLY A 102 -6.22 16.01 4.90
CA GLY A 102 -6.50 15.17 6.06
C GLY A 102 -6.23 13.69 5.78
N GLY A 103 -6.15 12.91 6.88
CA GLY A 103 -5.88 11.48 6.81
C GLY A 103 -6.08 10.78 8.14
N PRO A 104 -5.76 9.49 8.21
CA PRO A 104 -6.08 8.62 9.34
C PRO A 104 -5.08 8.75 10.51
N GLY A 105 -4.03 9.57 10.38
CA GLY A 105 -2.99 9.75 11.38
C GLY A 105 -1.73 8.89 11.16
N TYR A 106 -1.66 8.17 10.05
CA TYR A 106 -0.51 7.36 9.63
C TYR A 106 -0.36 7.38 8.11
N GLN A 107 0.78 6.89 7.66
CA GLN A 107 1.06 6.62 6.25
C GLN A 107 1.59 5.19 6.09
N PHE A 108 1.32 4.56 4.92
CA PHE A 108 1.83 3.24 4.58
C PHE A 108 2.33 3.18 3.13
N ASP A 109 3.11 2.12 2.85
CA ASP A 109 3.82 1.97 1.59
C ASP A 109 2.87 1.63 0.42
N ASP A 110 3.34 1.85 -0.81
CA ASP A 110 2.63 1.46 -2.02
C ASP A 110 2.69 -0.05 -2.23
N GLU A 111 1.64 -0.63 -2.81
CA GLU A 111 1.61 -2.00 -3.34
C GLU A 111 1.44 -1.93 -4.86
N ILE A 112 2.53 -1.63 -5.56
CA ILE A 112 2.53 -1.54 -7.03
C ILE A 112 2.67 -2.94 -7.62
N THR A 113 1.64 -3.34 -8.36
CA THR A 113 1.52 -4.66 -8.99
C THR A 113 1.31 -4.54 -10.50
N ASP A 114 0.81 -5.59 -11.14
CA ASP A 114 0.35 -5.60 -12.53
C ASP A 114 -1.02 -4.94 -12.75
N LEU A 115 -1.71 -4.56 -11.67
CA LEU A 115 -2.94 -3.78 -11.75
C LEU A 115 -2.67 -2.38 -12.31
N SER A 116 -3.57 -1.90 -13.16
CA SER A 116 -3.40 -0.64 -13.88
C SER A 116 -4.70 0.16 -13.96
N HIS A 117 -4.56 1.46 -14.24
CA HIS A 117 -5.68 2.39 -14.40
C HIS A 117 -6.21 2.34 -15.84
N ASN A 118 -6.63 1.17 -16.29
CA ASN A 118 -6.94 0.82 -17.69
C ASN A 118 -8.39 1.08 -18.11
N GLY A 119 -9.16 1.81 -17.32
CA GLY A 119 -10.56 2.11 -17.65
C GLY A 119 -11.30 2.93 -16.61
N PRO A 120 -12.61 3.10 -16.78
CA PRO A 120 -13.47 3.65 -15.75
C PRO A 120 -13.62 2.67 -14.58
N GLY A 121 -13.94 3.21 -13.40
CA GLY A 121 -14.25 2.42 -12.21
C GLY A 121 -13.04 1.82 -11.49
N ILE A 122 -11.81 2.18 -11.83
CA ILE A 122 -10.64 1.72 -11.08
C ILE A 122 -10.56 2.42 -9.73
N LEU A 123 -10.52 1.62 -8.67
CA LEU A 123 -10.34 2.08 -7.29
C LEU A 123 -8.85 2.10 -6.94
N SER A 124 -8.34 3.27 -6.57
CA SER A 124 -6.92 3.49 -6.32
C SER A 124 -6.68 4.43 -5.13
N MET A 125 -5.50 4.33 -4.50
CA MET A 125 -5.10 5.20 -3.39
C MET A 125 -4.66 6.58 -3.89
N ALA A 126 -5.19 7.62 -3.29
CA ALA A 126 -4.61 8.95 -3.39
C ALA A 126 -3.42 9.06 -2.42
N ASN A 127 -2.33 9.67 -2.89
CA ASN A 127 -1.12 9.89 -2.11
C ASN A 127 -0.45 11.23 -2.49
N ALA A 128 0.49 11.70 -1.68
CA ALA A 128 1.30 12.90 -1.90
C ALA A 128 2.72 12.57 -2.41
N GLY A 129 2.90 11.40 -2.98
CA GLY A 129 4.16 10.83 -3.44
C GLY A 129 4.35 9.41 -2.91
N PRO A 130 5.47 8.75 -3.24
CA PRO A 130 5.71 7.38 -2.84
C PRO A 130 5.58 7.16 -1.32
N ARG A 131 4.89 6.08 -0.92
CA ARG A 131 4.77 5.64 0.48
C ARG A 131 4.02 6.61 1.40
N THR A 132 3.11 7.40 0.84
CA THR A 132 2.29 8.33 1.62
C THR A 132 0.80 7.99 1.57
N ASN A 133 0.45 6.72 1.33
CA ASN A 133 -0.93 6.28 1.36
C ASN A 133 -1.53 6.44 2.77
N GLY A 134 -2.79 6.84 2.82
CA GLY A 134 -3.52 7.02 4.07
C GLY A 134 -4.94 6.47 3.96
N SER A 135 -5.94 7.33 4.10
CA SER A 135 -7.36 6.97 3.95
C SER A 135 -7.98 7.45 2.65
N GLN A 136 -7.32 8.37 1.93
CA GLN A 136 -7.89 8.94 0.71
C GLN A 136 -7.80 7.96 -0.46
N PHE A 137 -8.89 7.85 -1.21
CA PHE A 137 -9.00 7.02 -2.40
C PHE A 137 -9.67 7.78 -3.53
N PHE A 138 -9.51 7.28 -4.75
CA PHE A 138 -10.23 7.80 -5.90
C PHE A 138 -10.80 6.66 -6.76
N ILE A 139 -11.83 6.99 -7.53
CA ILE A 139 -12.44 6.10 -8.51
C ILE A 139 -12.42 6.80 -9.87
N THR A 140 -11.91 6.15 -10.89
CA THR A 140 -11.72 6.74 -12.22
C THR A 140 -13.01 6.82 -13.03
N HIS A 141 -13.14 7.88 -13.86
CA HIS A 141 -14.17 7.99 -14.90
C HIS A 141 -13.75 7.37 -16.23
N LYS A 142 -12.43 7.23 -16.46
CA LYS A 142 -11.83 6.68 -17.67
C LYS A 142 -10.45 6.11 -17.38
N GLU A 143 -9.78 5.58 -18.38
CA GLU A 143 -8.37 5.17 -18.27
C GLU A 143 -7.46 6.35 -17.92
N THR A 144 -6.48 6.10 -17.03
CA THR A 144 -5.53 7.10 -16.56
C THR A 144 -4.12 6.51 -16.42
N PRO A 145 -3.50 6.06 -17.53
CA PRO A 145 -2.27 5.25 -17.49
C PRO A 145 -1.06 6.00 -16.93
N TRP A 146 -1.07 7.33 -16.89
CA TRP A 146 0.00 8.14 -16.27
C TRP A 146 0.07 8.01 -14.74
N LEU A 147 -0.95 7.38 -14.09
CA LEU A 147 -0.98 7.06 -12.67
C LEU A 147 -0.37 5.70 -12.34
N ASP A 148 -0.14 4.86 -13.37
CA ASP A 148 0.43 3.54 -13.20
C ASP A 148 1.84 3.60 -12.61
N GLY A 149 2.09 2.72 -11.63
CA GLY A 149 3.37 2.71 -10.90
C GLY A 149 3.53 3.80 -9.85
N LYS A 150 2.55 4.69 -9.69
CA LYS A 150 2.57 5.80 -8.72
C LYS A 150 1.48 5.70 -7.66
N HIS A 151 0.35 5.11 -8.02
CA HIS A 151 -0.79 4.93 -7.13
C HIS A 151 -1.18 3.46 -7.07
N THR A 152 -1.47 2.96 -5.88
CA THR A 152 -1.87 1.57 -5.66
C THR A 152 -3.30 1.35 -6.11
N VAL A 153 -3.49 0.60 -7.19
CA VAL A 153 -4.81 0.08 -7.58
C VAL A 153 -5.16 -1.07 -6.65
N PHE A 154 -6.30 -1.02 -5.95
CA PHE A 154 -6.70 -2.05 -5.00
C PHE A 154 -8.13 -2.55 -5.14
N GLY A 155 -8.79 -2.18 -6.24
CA GLY A 155 -10.13 -2.66 -6.55
C GLY A 155 -10.72 -2.02 -7.80
N ARG A 156 -11.97 -2.36 -8.05
CA ARG A 156 -12.72 -1.83 -9.18
C ARG A 156 -14.22 -1.79 -8.89
N VAL A 157 -14.92 -0.91 -9.56
CA VAL A 157 -16.39 -0.88 -9.60
C VAL A 157 -16.89 -2.08 -10.40
N ILE A 158 -17.81 -2.83 -9.83
CA ILE A 158 -18.52 -3.94 -10.52
C ILE A 158 -19.99 -3.57 -10.80
N GLU A 159 -20.54 -2.62 -10.02
CA GLU A 159 -21.88 -2.09 -10.23
C GLU A 159 -21.92 -0.62 -9.76
N GLY A 160 -22.66 0.24 -10.45
CA GLY A 160 -22.84 1.64 -10.07
C GLY A 160 -21.86 2.62 -10.72
N GLN A 161 -21.23 2.29 -11.86
CA GLN A 161 -20.40 3.25 -12.61
C GLN A 161 -21.15 4.54 -12.93
N SER A 162 -22.43 4.45 -13.31
CA SER A 162 -23.28 5.61 -13.58
C SER A 162 -23.47 6.51 -12.35
N VAL A 163 -23.42 5.91 -11.13
CA VAL A 163 -23.43 6.67 -9.88
C VAL A 163 -22.10 7.41 -9.71
N VAL A 164 -20.95 6.71 -9.95
CA VAL A 164 -19.62 7.36 -9.94
C VAL A 164 -19.60 8.58 -10.88
N ASP A 165 -20.13 8.42 -12.10
CA ASP A 165 -20.16 9.48 -13.11
C ASP A 165 -21.09 10.64 -12.73
N SER A 166 -22.07 10.42 -11.85
CA SER A 166 -23.04 11.41 -11.36
C SER A 166 -22.63 12.12 -10.06
N ILE A 167 -21.60 11.63 -9.36
CA ILE A 167 -21.09 12.25 -8.13
C ILE A 167 -20.58 13.65 -8.42
N ALA A 168 -21.05 14.62 -7.63
CA ALA A 168 -20.58 15.99 -7.62
C ALA A 168 -19.68 16.26 -6.41
N GLN A 169 -18.88 17.32 -6.50
CA GLN A 169 -18.05 17.75 -5.37
C GLN A 169 -18.93 18.05 -4.15
N ASN A 170 -18.49 17.57 -2.99
CA ASN A 170 -19.18 17.60 -1.69
C ASN A 170 -20.38 16.63 -1.55
N ASP A 171 -20.66 15.79 -2.52
CA ASP A 171 -21.57 14.66 -2.30
C ASP A 171 -21.03 13.75 -1.19
N THR A 172 -21.95 13.18 -0.41
CA THR A 172 -21.62 12.50 0.85
C THR A 172 -21.52 10.99 0.69
N ILE A 173 -20.53 10.39 1.33
CA ILE A 173 -20.45 8.95 1.64
C ILE A 173 -21.31 8.69 2.88
N ILE A 174 -22.49 8.10 2.70
CA ILE A 174 -23.43 7.84 3.78
C ILE A 174 -22.95 6.66 4.63
N ALA A 175 -22.50 5.58 4.00
CA ALA A 175 -21.99 4.38 4.66
C ALA A 175 -21.09 3.57 3.72
N VAL A 176 -20.19 2.76 4.30
CA VAL A 176 -19.43 1.74 3.59
C VAL A 176 -19.67 0.39 4.27
N HIS A 177 -20.25 -0.55 3.53
CA HIS A 177 -20.54 -1.91 4.00
C HIS A 177 -19.60 -2.91 3.36
N ILE A 178 -18.88 -3.68 4.18
CA ILE A 178 -17.98 -4.74 3.70
C ILE A 178 -18.75 -6.04 3.57
N ILE A 179 -18.61 -6.69 2.40
CA ILE A 179 -19.28 -7.94 2.06
C ILE A 179 -18.22 -8.99 1.78
N ARG A 180 -18.27 -10.11 2.52
CA ARG A 180 -17.33 -11.23 2.43
C ARG A 180 -18.02 -12.44 1.87
N LYS A 181 -17.71 -12.82 0.63
CA LYS A 181 -18.27 -14.00 -0.03
C LYS A 181 -17.21 -15.07 -0.24
N GLY A 182 -17.56 -16.31 0.10
CA GLY A 182 -16.61 -17.43 0.04
C GLY A 182 -15.67 -17.51 1.24
N LYS A 183 -14.87 -18.60 1.28
CA LYS A 183 -14.05 -18.97 2.43
C LYS A 183 -12.89 -18.00 2.65
N GLU A 184 -12.21 -17.60 1.60
CA GLU A 184 -10.99 -16.78 1.69
C GLU A 184 -11.34 -15.34 2.13
N ALA A 185 -12.37 -14.74 1.55
CA ALA A 185 -12.83 -13.42 1.97
C ALA A 185 -13.32 -13.39 3.44
N ARG A 186 -13.93 -14.49 3.92
CA ARG A 186 -14.37 -14.60 5.34
C ARG A 186 -13.20 -14.75 6.31
N LYS A 187 -12.08 -15.33 5.87
CA LYS A 187 -10.86 -15.46 6.67
C LYS A 187 -10.02 -14.19 6.69
N PHE A 188 -10.25 -13.28 5.74
CA PHE A 188 -9.47 -12.06 5.65
C PHE A 188 -9.76 -11.14 6.82
N ASP A 189 -8.84 -11.15 7.79
CA ASP A 189 -8.85 -10.26 8.96
C ASP A 189 -8.05 -8.98 8.61
N ALA A 190 -8.78 -7.94 8.25
CA ALA A 190 -8.19 -6.69 7.81
C ALA A 190 -7.39 -5.99 8.92
N ALA A 191 -7.91 -5.96 10.16
CA ALA A 191 -7.26 -5.30 11.27
C ALA A 191 -5.91 -5.98 11.60
N THR A 192 -5.92 -7.30 11.75
CA THR A 192 -4.70 -8.07 12.02
C THR A 192 -3.71 -8.00 10.85
N THR A 193 -4.17 -8.07 9.60
CA THR A 193 -3.31 -7.94 8.41
C THR A 193 -2.59 -6.60 8.41
N PHE A 194 -3.31 -5.51 8.68
CA PHE A 194 -2.74 -4.16 8.70
C PHE A 194 -1.81 -3.94 9.90
N GLU A 195 -2.14 -4.49 11.07
CA GLU A 195 -1.27 -4.44 12.25
C GLU A 195 0.05 -5.16 12.02
N ASN A 196 0.00 -6.40 11.51
CA ASN A 196 1.18 -7.20 11.23
C ASN A 196 2.12 -6.54 10.22
N TYR A 197 1.58 -5.80 9.24
CA TYR A 197 2.41 -5.00 8.33
C TYR A 197 3.29 -4.00 9.09
N PHE A 198 2.74 -3.24 10.05
CA PHE A 198 3.51 -2.28 10.82
C PHE A 198 4.49 -2.93 11.80
N LEU A 199 4.10 -4.07 12.41
CA LEU A 199 4.98 -4.84 13.29
C LEU A 199 6.20 -5.36 12.51
N GLU A 200 5.98 -5.95 11.34
CA GLU A 200 7.06 -6.46 10.50
C GLU A 200 7.96 -5.35 9.97
N LYS A 201 7.38 -4.24 9.51
CA LYS A 201 8.13 -3.06 9.08
C LYS A 201 9.00 -2.50 10.21
N GLY A 202 8.47 -2.47 11.43
CA GLY A 202 9.21 -2.07 12.63
C GLY A 202 10.35 -3.03 12.96
N ARG A 203 10.12 -4.33 12.86
CA ARG A 203 11.13 -5.37 13.10
C ARG A 203 12.28 -5.25 12.10
N VAL A 204 12.01 -5.25 10.80
CA VAL A 204 13.02 -5.13 9.74
C VAL A 204 13.87 -3.86 9.91
N LYS A 205 13.22 -2.75 10.25
CA LYS A 205 13.91 -1.49 10.52
C LYS A 205 14.86 -1.60 11.74
N ASN A 206 14.38 -2.16 12.85
CA ASN A 206 15.16 -2.26 14.07
C ASN A 206 16.33 -3.25 13.91
N ASP A 207 16.11 -4.41 13.29
CA ASP A 207 17.16 -5.39 13.00
C ASP A 207 18.28 -4.73 12.16
N LYS A 208 17.92 -3.88 11.17
CA LYS A 208 18.90 -3.18 10.36
C LYS A 208 19.65 -2.10 11.15
N ARG A 209 18.96 -1.31 11.96
CA ARG A 209 19.60 -0.32 12.86
C ARG A 209 20.66 -0.99 13.75
N ASP A 210 20.28 -2.12 14.35
CA ASP A 210 21.16 -2.84 15.27
C ASP A 210 22.38 -3.43 14.52
N ALA A 211 22.17 -3.93 13.29
CA ALA A 211 23.26 -4.38 12.43
C ALA A 211 24.20 -3.24 12.00
N LEU A 212 23.65 -2.07 11.63
CA LEU A 212 24.46 -0.89 11.30
C LEU A 212 25.28 -0.41 12.48
N SER A 213 24.69 -0.35 13.68
CA SER A 213 25.39 0.01 14.91
C SER A 213 26.51 -0.97 15.27
N ALA A 214 26.32 -2.27 15.00
CA ALA A 214 27.38 -3.27 15.19
C ALA A 214 28.53 -3.07 14.18
N LEU A 215 28.23 -2.76 12.92
CA LEU A 215 29.26 -2.45 11.91
C LEU A 215 30.06 -1.19 12.25
N GLU A 216 29.40 -0.15 12.75
CA GLU A 216 30.05 1.11 13.15
C GLU A 216 31.14 0.88 14.20
N GLN A 217 30.94 -0.05 15.14
CA GLN A 217 31.93 -0.40 16.17
C GLN A 217 33.21 -1.03 15.60
N SER A 218 33.16 -1.63 14.39
CA SER A 218 34.29 -2.24 13.71
C SER A 218 34.77 -1.46 12.50
N ALA A 219 34.20 -0.27 12.26
CA ALA A 219 34.51 0.52 11.09
C ALA A 219 35.94 1.10 11.10
N THR A 220 36.59 1.06 9.95
CA THR A 220 37.80 1.83 9.66
C THR A 220 37.39 3.19 9.11
N TYR A 221 38.04 4.26 9.52
CA TYR A 221 37.72 5.61 9.09
C TYR A 221 38.81 6.16 8.15
N THR A 222 38.37 6.77 7.07
CA THR A 222 39.25 7.52 6.15
C THR A 222 39.55 8.91 6.72
N GLU A 223 40.47 9.63 6.06
CA GLU A 223 40.80 11.03 6.42
C GLU A 223 39.59 11.97 6.26
N SER A 224 38.66 11.69 5.35
CA SER A 224 37.44 12.45 5.15
C SER A 224 36.38 12.20 6.23
N GLY A 225 36.59 11.19 7.09
CA GLY A 225 35.64 10.75 8.11
C GLY A 225 34.64 9.69 7.63
N LEU A 226 34.79 9.13 6.42
CA LEU A 226 34.00 8.00 5.97
C LEU A 226 34.37 6.74 6.75
N GLY A 227 33.42 6.19 7.53
CA GLY A 227 33.56 4.86 8.12
C GLY A 227 33.18 3.78 7.12
N TYR A 228 33.99 2.73 7.03
CA TYR A 228 33.72 1.59 6.15
C TYR A 228 34.08 0.25 6.79
N VAL A 229 33.39 -0.79 6.35
CA VAL A 229 33.67 -2.21 6.67
C VAL A 229 33.52 -3.01 5.39
N ILE A 230 34.56 -3.72 4.97
CA ILE A 230 34.48 -4.71 3.89
C ILE A 230 34.04 -6.03 4.53
N THR A 231 32.85 -6.49 4.18
CA THR A 231 32.24 -7.71 4.80
C THR A 231 32.54 -8.96 4.00
N THR A 232 32.90 -8.80 2.74
CA THR A 232 33.31 -9.87 1.84
C THR A 232 34.45 -9.33 0.99
N GLU A 233 35.57 -10.01 0.96
CA GLU A 233 36.72 -9.64 0.12
C GLU A 233 36.59 -10.30 -1.25
N GLY A 234 36.57 -9.52 -2.29
CA GLY A 234 36.63 -9.99 -3.67
C GLY A 234 38.08 -10.35 -4.09
N ASP A 235 38.19 -11.14 -5.12
CA ASP A 235 39.48 -11.57 -5.70
C ASP A 235 39.86 -10.81 -6.98
N GLY A 236 39.07 -9.82 -7.36
CA GLY A 236 39.25 -9.02 -8.55
C GLY A 236 40.20 -7.84 -8.37
N GLU A 237 40.37 -7.07 -9.45
CA GLU A 237 41.19 -5.85 -9.45
C GLU A 237 40.56 -4.74 -8.59
N ALA A 238 41.39 -3.92 -7.97
CA ALA A 238 40.93 -2.72 -7.26
C ALA A 238 40.20 -1.77 -8.21
N VAL A 239 39.17 -1.12 -7.73
CA VAL A 239 38.39 -0.17 -8.52
C VAL A 239 39.22 1.04 -8.89
N ALA A 240 39.62 1.13 -10.16
CA ALA A 240 40.46 2.20 -10.67
C ALA A 240 39.67 3.49 -10.92
N ILE A 241 40.34 4.65 -10.74
CA ILE A 241 39.84 5.96 -11.11
C ILE A 241 39.55 5.97 -12.62
N ASP A 242 38.53 6.68 -13.07
CA ASP A 242 38.05 6.82 -14.45
C ASP A 242 37.44 5.55 -15.07
N LYS A 243 37.24 4.51 -14.28
CA LYS A 243 36.47 3.34 -14.72
C LYS A 243 35.02 3.43 -14.31
N THR A 244 34.18 2.73 -15.06
CA THR A 244 32.79 2.49 -14.69
C THR A 244 32.67 1.07 -14.17
N VAL A 245 32.14 0.92 -12.96
CA VAL A 245 31.85 -0.37 -12.34
C VAL A 245 30.34 -0.57 -12.27
N LEU A 246 29.91 -1.82 -12.34
CA LEU A 246 28.53 -2.18 -12.07
C LEU A 246 28.41 -2.53 -10.58
N THR A 247 27.57 -1.81 -9.87
CA THR A 247 27.39 -2.02 -8.42
C THR A 247 25.95 -2.13 -8.02
N HIS A 248 25.66 -3.05 -7.12
CA HIS A 248 24.44 -3.01 -6.33
C HIS A 248 24.62 -2.06 -5.15
N TYR A 249 23.51 -1.50 -4.69
CA TYR A 249 23.54 -0.66 -3.50
C TYR A 249 22.24 -0.83 -2.67
N ALA A 250 22.36 -0.54 -1.39
CA ALA A 250 21.25 -0.27 -0.50
C ALA A 250 21.66 0.85 0.46
N VAL A 251 20.89 1.95 0.47
CA VAL A 251 21.16 3.14 1.28
C VAL A 251 20.17 3.18 2.44
N TYR A 252 20.70 3.29 3.65
CA TYR A 252 19.91 3.35 4.87
C TYR A 252 20.19 4.63 5.65
N PHE A 253 19.21 5.08 6.39
CA PHE A 253 19.42 6.02 7.48
C PHE A 253 19.96 5.28 8.71
N GLU A 254 20.59 5.99 9.63
CA GLU A 254 21.13 5.44 10.89
C GLU A 254 20.05 4.71 11.73
N ASP A 255 18.80 5.14 11.63
CA ASP A 255 17.67 4.51 12.31
C ASP A 255 17.19 3.20 11.65
N GLY A 256 17.87 2.72 10.62
CA GLY A 256 17.58 1.50 9.89
C GLY A 256 16.53 1.62 8.80
N ARG A 257 15.97 2.80 8.54
CA ARG A 257 15.05 3.02 7.41
C ARG A 257 15.81 2.93 6.08
N LEU A 258 15.27 2.17 5.14
CA LEU A 258 15.79 2.12 3.79
C LEU A 258 15.43 3.42 3.05
N LEU A 259 16.43 4.08 2.45
CA LEU A 259 16.20 5.21 1.55
C LEU A 259 15.96 4.73 0.12
N ASP A 260 16.86 3.91 -0.40
CA ASP A 260 16.79 3.35 -1.75
C ASP A 260 17.66 2.10 -1.90
N THR A 261 17.36 1.26 -2.90
CA THR A 261 18.16 0.06 -3.21
C THR A 261 17.99 -0.36 -4.66
N SER A 262 19.03 -0.95 -5.21
CA SER A 262 19.02 -1.67 -6.49
C SER A 262 18.78 -3.18 -6.32
N ILE A 263 18.54 -3.68 -5.11
CA ILE A 263 18.41 -5.11 -4.77
C ILE A 263 16.94 -5.42 -4.50
N GLU A 264 16.36 -6.29 -5.30
CA GLU A 264 14.92 -6.62 -5.27
C GLU A 264 14.48 -7.20 -3.91
N ASP A 265 15.25 -8.12 -3.35
CA ASP A 265 14.90 -8.77 -2.08
C ASP A 265 14.90 -7.78 -0.91
N ILE A 266 15.83 -6.83 -0.92
CA ILE A 266 15.83 -5.74 0.07
C ILE A 266 14.60 -4.86 -0.10
N ALA A 267 14.26 -4.49 -1.34
CA ALA A 267 13.06 -3.70 -1.61
C ALA A 267 11.78 -4.42 -1.13
N LYS A 268 11.70 -5.75 -1.35
CA LYS A 268 10.58 -6.58 -0.86
C LYS A 268 10.52 -6.64 0.66
N ALA A 269 11.67 -6.86 1.33
CA ALA A 269 11.75 -6.92 2.79
C ALA A 269 11.26 -5.62 3.45
N TYR A 270 11.59 -4.48 2.84
CA TYR A 270 11.15 -3.15 3.31
C TYR A 270 9.78 -2.73 2.78
N LYS A 271 9.06 -3.59 2.05
CA LYS A 271 7.77 -3.28 1.41
C LYS A 271 7.83 -2.08 0.46
N MET A 272 8.97 -1.92 -0.22
CA MET A 272 9.25 -0.85 -1.18
C MET A 272 9.39 -1.37 -2.62
N TYR A 273 9.04 -2.64 -2.85
CA TYR A 273 9.11 -3.24 -4.17
C TYR A 273 8.14 -2.56 -5.14
N ASN A 274 8.64 -2.25 -6.33
CA ASN A 274 7.85 -1.73 -7.44
C ASN A 274 8.13 -2.60 -8.69
N SER A 275 7.14 -3.33 -9.17
CA SER A 275 7.24 -4.22 -10.32
C SER A 275 7.61 -3.52 -11.65
N LYS A 276 7.46 -2.20 -11.71
CA LYS A 276 7.82 -1.38 -12.89
C LYS A 276 9.25 -0.83 -12.84
N ARG A 277 9.96 -1.05 -11.72
CA ARG A 277 11.36 -0.64 -11.55
C ARG A 277 12.29 -1.82 -11.84
N PRO A 278 13.34 -1.67 -12.68
CA PRO A 278 14.38 -2.68 -12.81
C PRO A 278 15.24 -2.69 -11.54
N TYR A 279 15.41 -3.88 -10.94
CA TYR A 279 16.35 -4.11 -9.84
C TYR A 279 17.59 -4.79 -10.40
N GLN A 280 18.59 -3.99 -10.74
CA GLN A 280 19.82 -4.44 -11.38
C GLN A 280 20.99 -3.58 -10.92
N PRO A 281 22.24 -4.04 -11.08
CA PRO A 281 23.42 -3.21 -10.81
C PRO A 281 23.38 -1.92 -11.63
N ILE A 282 23.77 -0.81 -11.00
CA ILE A 282 23.87 0.48 -11.68
C ILE A 282 25.30 0.74 -12.12
N PRO A 283 25.52 1.40 -13.27
CA PRO A 283 26.85 1.87 -13.65
C PRO A 283 27.27 3.03 -12.74
N ALA A 284 28.39 2.87 -12.05
CA ALA A 284 28.96 3.87 -11.16
C ALA A 284 30.35 4.28 -11.64
N ARG A 285 30.57 5.58 -11.83
CA ARG A 285 31.89 6.15 -12.16
C ARG A 285 32.54 6.72 -10.90
N VAL A 286 33.82 6.48 -10.75
CA VAL A 286 34.61 6.88 -9.57
C VAL A 286 35.46 8.14 -9.76
N ASP A 287 35.29 8.84 -10.88
CA ASP A 287 35.99 10.11 -11.12
C ASP A 287 35.42 11.29 -10.34
N SER A 288 36.17 12.39 -10.28
CA SER A 288 35.78 13.62 -9.55
C SER A 288 34.55 14.28 -10.13
N ASP A 289 34.30 14.13 -11.42
CA ASP A 289 33.26 14.84 -12.17
C ASP A 289 31.97 14.05 -12.26
N ALA A 290 31.94 12.80 -11.75
CA ALA A 290 30.73 12.03 -11.67
C ALA A 290 29.71 12.70 -10.71
N GLY A 291 28.46 12.87 -11.17
CA GLY A 291 27.35 13.48 -10.42
C GLY A 291 26.83 12.60 -9.27
N MET A 292 27.70 11.87 -8.58
CA MET A 292 27.39 10.98 -7.46
C MET A 292 27.77 11.59 -6.12
N ILE A 293 27.13 11.14 -5.05
CA ILE A 293 27.44 11.56 -3.67
C ILE A 293 28.90 11.26 -3.35
N ALA A 294 29.61 12.22 -2.74
CA ALA A 294 31.06 12.12 -2.47
C ALA A 294 31.45 10.84 -1.71
N GLY A 295 30.74 10.54 -0.61
CA GLY A 295 31.02 9.33 0.18
C GLY A 295 30.81 8.03 -0.58
N PHE A 296 29.85 7.98 -1.53
CA PHE A 296 29.64 6.80 -2.38
C PHE A 296 30.82 6.60 -3.34
N LYS A 297 31.34 7.68 -3.96
CA LYS A 297 32.54 7.62 -4.81
C LYS A 297 33.78 7.21 -4.02
N GLU A 298 33.94 7.75 -2.82
CA GLU A 298 35.06 7.40 -1.94
C GLU A 298 34.99 5.93 -1.53
N GLY A 299 33.81 5.46 -1.10
CA GLY A 299 33.59 4.06 -0.74
C GLY A 299 33.93 3.09 -1.88
N LEU A 300 33.50 3.40 -3.12
CA LEU A 300 33.82 2.57 -4.28
C LEU A 300 35.34 2.42 -4.54
N ARG A 301 36.15 3.45 -4.23
CA ARG A 301 37.62 3.40 -4.37
C ARG A 301 38.31 2.49 -3.36
N LEU A 302 37.64 2.14 -2.30
CA LEU A 302 38.15 1.24 -1.27
C LEU A 302 37.87 -0.23 -1.59
N LEU A 303 37.12 -0.50 -2.65
CA LEU A 303 36.67 -1.83 -3.02
C LEU A 303 37.48 -2.42 -4.18
N SER A 304 37.46 -3.72 -4.28
CA SER A 304 37.87 -4.52 -5.43
C SER A 304 36.67 -5.15 -6.13
N VAL A 305 36.86 -5.62 -7.34
CA VAL A 305 35.79 -6.35 -8.05
C VAL A 305 35.49 -7.65 -7.28
N GLY A 306 34.24 -7.82 -6.89
CA GLY A 306 33.79 -8.96 -6.09
C GLY A 306 33.53 -8.65 -4.60
N ASP A 307 33.92 -7.45 -4.11
CA ASP A 307 33.59 -6.98 -2.75
C ASP A 307 32.09 -6.72 -2.54
#